data_2fd89557af6bdae98e52a46d57936b13
#
_entry.id   2fd89557af6bdae98e52a46d57936b13
#
_cell.length_a   1.000
_cell.length_b   1.000
_cell.length_c   1.000
_cell.angle_alpha   90.00
_cell.angle_beta   90.00
_cell.angle_gamma   90.00
#
_symmetry.space_group_name_H-M   'P 1'
#
loop_
_entity.id
_entity.type
_entity.pdbx_description
1 polymer ?
#
loop_
_entity_poly.entity_id
_entity_poly.type
_entity_poly.pdbx_seq_one_letter_code
_entity_poly.pdbx_strand_id
1 'polypeptide(L)'
;TWTQKDLKKGTYYKYVVKAYRLVNGKKVVTDTSISVHAVTGGGKYGNAKAVSVTQIGNKKNVSKITLKMGKTAQIKAKEVKKDKKIARHRKLCYESSNTKVATVTPDGLIRATGKGTCTIWVYAQNGVYKALKITVK
;
A
#
# COMPACT_ATOMS: atom_id res chain seq x y z
N THR A 1 -7.12 3.18 -23.24
CA THR A 1 -8.11 2.92 -22.15
C THR A 1 -8.37 1.43 -22.08
N TRP A 2 -8.40 0.86 -20.90
CA TRP A 2 -8.75 -0.53 -20.66
C TRP A 2 -9.86 -0.62 -19.62
N THR A 3 -10.83 -1.51 -19.84
CA THR A 3 -11.97 -1.70 -18.96
C THR A 3 -12.14 -3.19 -18.67
N GLN A 4 -12.21 -3.56 -17.40
CA GLN A 4 -12.57 -4.91 -16.98
C GLN A 4 -14.07 -4.98 -16.68
N LYS A 5 -14.74 -5.90 -17.35
CA LYS A 5 -16.17 -6.22 -17.15
C LYS A 5 -16.33 -7.46 -16.26
N ASP A 6 -17.56 -7.77 -15.90
CA ASP A 6 -17.97 -9.01 -15.18
C ASP A 6 -17.26 -9.23 -13.85
N LEU A 7 -17.03 -8.13 -13.12
CA LEU A 7 -16.40 -8.17 -11.81
C LEU A 7 -17.33 -8.77 -10.76
N LYS A 8 -16.81 -9.69 -9.93
CA LYS A 8 -17.58 -10.31 -8.84
C LYS A 8 -17.94 -9.26 -7.78
N LYS A 9 -19.20 -9.26 -7.34
CA LYS A 9 -19.75 -8.40 -6.28
C LYS A 9 -18.96 -8.52 -4.98
N GLY A 10 -18.69 -7.39 -4.29
CA GLY A 10 -18.03 -7.35 -2.99
C GLY A 10 -16.58 -7.83 -2.99
N THR A 11 -15.93 -7.89 -4.16
CA THR A 11 -14.59 -8.44 -4.33
C THR A 11 -13.55 -7.34 -4.41
N TYR A 12 -12.41 -7.58 -3.76
CA TYR A 12 -11.23 -6.74 -3.83
C TYR A 12 -10.41 -7.06 -5.07
N TYR A 13 -10.00 -6.00 -5.77
CA TYR A 13 -9.13 -6.06 -6.94
C TYR A 13 -7.94 -5.12 -6.75
N LYS A 14 -6.80 -5.56 -7.26
CA LYS A 14 -5.56 -4.78 -7.31
C LYS A 14 -5.05 -4.76 -8.74
N TYR A 15 -4.77 -3.57 -9.26
CA TYR A 15 -4.25 -3.37 -10.61
C TYR A 15 -2.90 -2.68 -10.59
N VAL A 16 -2.03 -3.07 -11.49
CA VAL A 16 -0.78 -2.39 -11.83
C VAL A 16 -0.60 -2.36 -13.34
N VAL A 17 0.01 -1.30 -13.85
CA VAL A 17 0.43 -1.21 -15.25
C VAL A 17 1.94 -1.46 -15.31
N LYS A 18 2.37 -2.31 -16.23
CA LYS A 18 3.79 -2.61 -16.46
C LYS A 18 4.18 -2.18 -17.88
N ALA A 19 5.20 -1.34 -17.97
CA ALA A 19 5.89 -1.09 -19.23
C ALA A 19 6.91 -2.21 -19.47
N TYR A 20 7.10 -2.62 -20.72
CA TYR A 20 8.12 -3.60 -21.08
C TYR A 20 8.73 -3.28 -22.44
N ARG A 21 9.94 -3.79 -22.68
CA ARG A 21 10.59 -3.86 -23.98
C ARG A 21 10.82 -5.30 -24.37
N LEU A 22 10.93 -5.57 -25.66
CA LEU A 22 11.34 -6.86 -26.18
C LEU A 22 12.87 -6.91 -26.29
N VAL A 23 13.49 -7.93 -25.69
CA VAL A 23 14.92 -8.23 -25.80
C VAL A 23 15.03 -9.69 -26.24
N ASN A 24 15.54 -9.92 -27.44
CA ASN A 24 15.61 -11.28 -28.01
C ASN A 24 14.27 -12.02 -27.97
N GLY A 25 13.19 -11.33 -28.34
CA GLY A 25 11.82 -11.87 -28.34
C GLY A 25 11.18 -12.04 -26.96
N LYS A 26 11.89 -11.77 -25.84
CA LYS A 26 11.38 -11.89 -24.46
C LYS A 26 10.96 -10.53 -23.91
N LYS A 27 9.84 -10.48 -23.20
CA LYS A 27 9.38 -9.28 -22.50
C LYS A 27 10.24 -9.01 -21.26
N VAL A 28 10.90 -7.86 -21.22
CA VAL A 28 11.65 -7.35 -20.06
C VAL A 28 10.90 -6.15 -19.52
N VAL A 29 10.38 -6.26 -18.28
CA VAL A 29 9.68 -5.17 -17.62
C VAL A 29 10.65 -4.04 -17.32
N THR A 30 10.34 -2.83 -17.81
CA THR A 30 11.17 -1.63 -17.65
C THR A 30 10.64 -0.73 -16.54
N ASP A 31 9.32 -0.74 -16.31
CA ASP A 31 8.69 0.06 -15.26
C ASP A 31 7.38 -0.58 -14.78
N THR A 32 6.97 -0.21 -13.57
CA THR A 32 5.70 -0.68 -12.97
C THR A 32 5.04 0.49 -12.23
N SER A 33 3.78 0.77 -12.53
CA SER A 33 3.02 1.80 -11.84
C SER A 33 2.81 1.49 -10.36
N ILE A 34 2.44 2.51 -9.57
CA ILE A 34 1.82 2.29 -8.27
C ILE A 34 0.55 1.45 -8.44
N SER A 35 0.16 0.73 -7.40
CA SER A 35 -1.07 -0.06 -7.41
C SER A 35 -2.31 0.82 -7.28
N VAL A 36 -3.36 0.41 -7.98
CA VAL A 36 -4.74 0.89 -7.75
C VAL A 36 -5.51 -0.21 -7.03
N HIS A 37 -6.08 0.11 -5.90
CA HIS A 37 -6.89 -0.78 -5.09
C HIS A 37 -8.36 -0.40 -5.24
N ALA A 38 -9.21 -1.36 -5.54
CA ALA A 38 -10.65 -1.15 -5.72
C ALA A 38 -11.47 -2.30 -5.14
N VAL A 39 -12.69 -2.00 -4.75
CA VAL A 39 -13.66 -3.00 -4.28
C VAL A 39 -14.97 -2.77 -5.00
N THR A 40 -15.52 -3.84 -5.59
CA THR A 40 -16.87 -3.80 -6.18
C THR A 40 -17.94 -3.67 -5.10
N GLY A 41 -19.05 -3.03 -5.44
CA GLY A 41 -20.18 -2.82 -4.51
C GLY A 41 -20.86 -4.10 -4.05
N GLY A 42 -21.72 -3.99 -3.02
CA GLY A 42 -22.66 -5.03 -2.58
C GLY A 42 -22.04 -6.20 -1.81
N GLY A 43 -20.88 -6.05 -1.19
CA GLY A 43 -20.27 -7.05 -0.32
C GLY A 43 -20.67 -6.89 1.15
N LYS A 44 -20.24 -7.89 1.98
CA LYS A 44 -20.47 -7.92 3.44
C LYS A 44 -19.48 -7.04 4.23
N TYR A 45 -18.45 -6.48 3.58
CA TYR A 45 -17.41 -5.68 4.23
C TYR A 45 -17.64 -4.18 4.02
N GLY A 46 -17.46 -3.42 5.07
CA GLY A 46 -17.50 -1.97 5.03
C GLY A 46 -16.29 -1.38 4.33
N ASN A 47 -16.47 -0.17 3.77
CA ASN A 47 -15.42 0.61 3.16
C ASN A 47 -14.84 1.61 4.16
N ALA A 48 -13.56 1.92 4.00
CA ALA A 48 -12.93 3.02 4.71
C ALA A 48 -13.25 4.36 4.03
N LYS A 49 -13.37 5.43 4.81
CA LYS A 49 -13.35 6.82 4.31
C LYS A 49 -11.95 7.43 4.37
N ALA A 50 -11.07 6.90 5.24
CA ALA A 50 -9.68 7.32 5.38
C ALA A 50 -8.84 6.20 6.00
N VAL A 51 -7.52 6.32 5.91
CA VAL A 51 -6.54 5.54 6.67
C VAL A 51 -5.85 6.47 7.67
N SER A 52 -5.86 6.11 8.94
CA SER A 52 -5.17 6.81 10.02
C SER A 52 -3.93 6.02 10.42
N VAL A 53 -2.76 6.65 10.33
CA VAL A 53 -1.50 6.11 10.87
C VAL A 53 -1.21 6.80 12.19
N THR A 54 -1.26 6.05 13.28
CA THR A 54 -1.11 6.59 14.63
C THR A 54 0.33 6.53 15.13
N GLN A 55 1.15 5.62 14.57
CA GLN A 55 2.54 5.45 15.00
C GLN A 55 3.39 4.80 13.91
N ILE A 56 4.68 5.17 13.85
CA ILE A 56 5.72 4.50 13.07
C ILE A 56 6.94 4.32 13.98
N GLY A 57 7.28 3.07 14.33
CA GLY A 57 8.27 2.78 15.35
C GLY A 57 7.88 3.38 16.70
N ASN A 58 8.73 4.26 17.25
CA ASN A 58 8.47 4.99 18.50
C ASN A 58 7.84 6.37 18.29
N LYS A 59 7.62 6.82 17.04
CA LYS A 59 7.09 8.16 16.73
C LYS A 59 5.58 8.11 16.49
N LYS A 60 4.84 8.94 17.23
CA LYS A 60 3.37 9.05 17.13
C LYS A 60 2.97 10.16 16.14
N ASN A 61 1.85 9.95 15.45
CA ASN A 61 1.19 10.93 14.58
C ASN A 61 2.11 11.57 13.52
N VAL A 62 3.04 10.79 12.97
CA VAL A 62 3.97 11.24 11.93
C VAL A 62 3.64 10.58 10.59
N SER A 63 3.94 11.31 9.50
CA SER A 63 3.86 10.79 8.12
C SER A 63 5.25 10.61 7.48
N LYS A 64 6.32 10.89 8.24
CA LYS A 64 7.71 10.74 7.79
C LYS A 64 8.58 10.18 8.89
N ILE A 65 9.55 9.34 8.53
CA ILE A 65 10.54 8.78 9.47
C ILE A 65 11.89 8.62 8.76
N THR A 66 12.96 8.78 9.55
CA THR A 66 14.32 8.44 9.12
C THR A 66 14.78 7.19 9.88
N LEU A 67 15.31 6.23 9.17
CA LEU A 67 15.86 4.99 9.70
C LEU A 67 17.34 4.86 9.34
N LYS A 68 18.13 4.27 10.21
CA LYS A 68 19.44 3.75 9.83
C LYS A 68 19.28 2.46 9.02
N MET A 69 20.18 2.20 8.07
CA MET A 69 20.20 0.97 7.29
C MET A 69 20.15 -0.27 8.21
N GLY A 70 19.38 -1.29 7.83
CA GLY A 70 19.17 -2.51 8.60
C GLY A 70 18.14 -2.40 9.75
N LYS A 71 17.73 -1.18 10.16
CA LYS A 71 16.73 -1.00 11.21
C LYS A 71 15.31 -1.21 10.71
N THR A 72 14.43 -1.52 11.63
CA THR A 72 13.01 -1.76 11.39
C THR A 72 12.14 -0.75 12.14
N ALA A 73 10.91 -0.55 11.65
CA ALA A 73 9.90 0.25 12.33
C ALA A 73 8.50 -0.31 12.04
N GLN A 74 7.72 -0.57 13.08
CA GLN A 74 6.35 -1.04 12.93
C GLN A 74 5.41 0.14 12.66
N ILE A 75 4.58 0.03 11.64
CA ILE A 75 3.45 0.94 11.41
C ILE A 75 2.27 0.46 12.25
N LYS A 76 1.68 1.37 13.03
CA LYS A 76 0.36 1.19 13.63
C LYS A 76 -0.64 2.04 12.86
N ALA A 77 -1.53 1.40 12.16
CA ALA A 77 -2.53 2.06 11.33
C ALA A 77 -3.90 1.41 11.53
N LYS A 78 -4.94 2.21 11.32
CA LYS A 78 -6.33 1.76 11.32
C LYS A 78 -7.10 2.47 10.22
N GLU A 79 -8.14 1.81 9.71
CA GLU A 79 -9.09 2.48 8.85
C GLU A 79 -10.02 3.39 9.68
N VAL A 80 -10.47 4.45 9.05
CA VAL A 80 -11.60 5.25 9.53
C VAL A 80 -12.82 4.78 8.75
N LYS A 81 -13.76 4.13 9.44
CA LYS A 81 -14.94 3.50 8.82
C LYS A 81 -15.81 4.54 8.10
N LYS A 82 -16.27 4.24 6.89
CA LYS A 82 -17.25 5.04 6.17
C LYS A 82 -18.64 4.86 6.81
N ASP A 83 -19.02 3.61 7.09
CA ASP A 83 -20.24 3.25 7.81
C ASP A 83 -19.87 2.52 9.11
N LYS A 84 -20.23 3.11 10.24
CA LYS A 84 -19.95 2.57 11.58
C LYS A 84 -20.79 1.33 11.92
N LYS A 85 -21.95 1.16 11.27
CA LYS A 85 -22.87 0.04 11.49
C LYS A 85 -22.33 -1.28 10.92
N ILE A 86 -21.45 -1.21 9.91
CA ILE A 86 -20.84 -2.42 9.33
C ILE A 86 -19.67 -2.84 10.20
N ALA A 87 -19.81 -3.98 10.87
CA ALA A 87 -18.77 -4.50 11.78
C ALA A 87 -17.55 -5.08 11.03
N ARG A 88 -17.79 -5.78 9.90
CA ARG A 88 -16.73 -6.46 9.15
C ARG A 88 -15.97 -5.52 8.24
N HIS A 89 -14.65 -5.50 8.39
CA HIS A 89 -13.75 -4.69 7.58
C HIS A 89 -12.58 -5.54 7.05
N ARG A 90 -12.01 -5.13 5.92
CA ARG A 90 -10.85 -5.79 5.31
C ARG A 90 -9.57 -5.29 5.96
N LYS A 91 -8.53 -6.15 5.99
CA LYS A 91 -7.19 -5.75 6.45
C LYS A 91 -6.62 -4.64 5.55
N LEU A 92 -5.81 -3.77 6.15
CA LEU A 92 -4.99 -2.82 5.41
C LEU A 92 -3.92 -3.54 4.60
N CYS A 93 -3.52 -2.93 3.50
CA CYS A 93 -2.42 -3.39 2.64
C CYS A 93 -1.28 -2.37 2.71
N TYR A 94 -0.04 -2.84 2.56
CA TYR A 94 1.16 -2.00 2.65
C TYR A 94 2.01 -2.23 1.41
N GLU A 95 2.52 -1.14 0.81
CA GLU A 95 3.36 -1.21 -0.39
C GLU A 95 4.47 -0.18 -0.34
N SER A 96 5.65 -0.55 -0.84
CA SER A 96 6.80 0.34 -0.98
C SER A 96 6.98 0.76 -2.43
N SER A 97 7.28 2.05 -2.67
CA SER A 97 7.66 2.56 -3.99
C SER A 97 9.03 2.09 -4.45
N ASN A 98 9.90 1.72 -3.51
CA ASN A 98 11.26 1.27 -3.80
C ASN A 98 11.75 0.31 -2.72
N THR A 99 11.68 -0.98 -3.01
CA THR A 99 12.10 -2.04 -2.09
C THR A 99 13.62 -2.11 -1.89
N LYS A 100 14.41 -1.46 -2.76
CA LYS A 100 15.87 -1.31 -2.56
C LYS A 100 16.19 -0.32 -1.43
N VAL A 101 15.28 0.61 -1.13
CA VAL A 101 15.42 1.57 -0.03
C VAL A 101 14.77 1.06 1.24
N ALA A 102 13.51 0.63 1.15
CA ALA A 102 12.83 0.01 2.28
C ALA A 102 11.75 -0.97 1.80
N THR A 103 11.64 -2.12 2.46
CA THR A 103 10.55 -3.07 2.31
C THR A 103 9.50 -2.87 3.39
N VAL A 104 8.31 -3.40 3.18
CA VAL A 104 7.24 -3.46 4.18
C VAL A 104 6.53 -4.81 4.11
N THR A 105 6.26 -5.40 5.27
CA THR A 105 5.54 -6.68 5.35
C THR A 105 4.02 -6.45 5.27
N PRO A 106 3.22 -7.52 5.02
CA PRO A 106 1.76 -7.44 5.07
C PRO A 106 1.20 -6.94 6.41
N ASP A 107 1.97 -7.05 7.52
CA ASP A 107 1.59 -6.57 8.85
C ASP A 107 2.11 -5.16 9.15
N GLY A 108 2.74 -4.51 8.15
CA GLY A 108 3.21 -3.12 8.25
C GLY A 108 4.57 -2.94 8.94
N LEU A 109 5.41 -3.99 9.03
CA LEU A 109 6.79 -3.85 9.50
C LEU A 109 7.67 -3.34 8.37
N ILE A 110 8.20 -2.12 8.52
CA ILE A 110 9.19 -1.52 7.63
C ILE A 110 10.57 -2.10 7.94
N ARG A 111 11.35 -2.42 6.91
CA ARG A 111 12.77 -2.73 7.01
C ARG A 111 13.56 -1.82 6.07
N ALA A 112 14.53 -1.07 6.61
CA ALA A 112 15.47 -0.25 5.85
C ALA A 112 16.50 -1.14 5.15
N THR A 113 16.53 -1.16 3.81
CA THR A 113 17.34 -2.09 2.99
C THR A 113 18.50 -1.39 2.29
N GLY A 114 18.40 -0.09 2.02
CA GLY A 114 19.45 0.69 1.37
C GLY A 114 19.23 2.19 1.53
N LYS A 115 20.32 2.98 1.41
CA LYS A 115 20.27 4.44 1.53
C LYS A 115 19.35 5.06 0.47
N GLY A 116 18.62 6.11 0.84
CA GLY A 116 17.74 6.85 -0.05
C GLY A 116 16.42 7.22 0.58
N THR A 117 15.45 7.56 -0.27
CA THR A 117 14.09 7.91 0.14
C THR A 117 13.08 7.12 -0.69
N CYS A 118 12.05 6.61 -0.04
CA CYS A 118 10.90 5.97 -0.70
C CYS A 118 9.60 6.37 -0.02
N THR A 119 8.49 6.05 -0.66
CA THR A 119 7.15 6.15 -0.09
C THR A 119 6.63 4.77 0.27
N ILE A 120 6.08 4.62 1.47
CA ILE A 120 5.27 3.47 1.83
C ILE A 120 3.82 3.92 1.86
N TRP A 121 2.97 3.23 1.12
CA TRP A 121 1.53 3.43 1.15
C TRP A 121 0.86 2.43 2.08
N VAL A 122 -0.07 2.94 2.87
CA VAL A 122 -0.98 2.15 3.69
C VAL A 122 -2.36 2.27 3.05
N TYR A 123 -2.84 1.21 2.42
CA TYR A 123 -4.10 1.18 1.69
C TYR A 123 -5.21 0.51 2.48
N ALA A 124 -6.38 1.10 2.47
CA ALA A 124 -7.63 0.37 2.63
C ALA A 124 -8.01 -0.23 1.26
N GLN A 125 -8.58 -1.44 1.25
CA GLN A 125 -8.82 -2.18 -0.01
C GLN A 125 -9.78 -1.50 -0.97
N ASN A 126 -10.57 -0.53 -0.52
CA ASN A 126 -11.43 0.31 -1.39
C ASN A 126 -10.69 1.50 -2.03
N GLY A 127 -9.36 1.55 -1.97
CA GLY A 127 -8.52 2.51 -2.68
C GLY A 127 -8.10 3.74 -1.87
N VAL A 128 -8.69 3.98 -0.70
CA VAL A 128 -8.26 5.08 0.20
C VAL A 128 -6.92 4.74 0.82
N TYR A 129 -5.99 5.69 0.89
CA TYR A 129 -4.65 5.42 1.42
C TYR A 129 -4.06 6.58 2.23
N LYS A 130 -2.99 6.26 2.96
CA LYS A 130 -2.06 7.21 3.57
C LYS A 130 -0.66 6.94 3.05
N ALA A 131 0.01 7.99 2.55
CA ALA A 131 1.41 7.92 2.11
C ALA A 131 2.35 8.31 3.26
N LEU A 132 3.43 7.54 3.42
CA LEU A 132 4.46 7.73 4.43
C LEU A 132 5.82 7.90 3.74
N LYS A 133 6.54 8.98 4.07
CA LYS A 133 7.90 9.21 3.56
C LYS A 133 8.93 8.51 4.44
N ILE A 134 9.70 7.60 3.87
CA ILE A 134 10.77 6.87 4.55
C ILE A 134 12.11 7.32 3.99
N THR A 135 12.99 7.80 4.85
CA THR A 135 14.39 8.12 4.51
C THR A 135 15.30 7.14 5.21
N VAL A 136 16.23 6.52 4.49
CA VAL A 136 17.25 5.63 5.02
C VAL A 136 18.63 6.27 4.86
N LYS A 137 19.38 6.32 5.96
CA LYS A 137 20.75 6.88 6.05
C LYS A 137 21.76 5.79 6.37
#